data_fad5ff17c4ada536ff07f0a8375f254e
#
_entry.id   fad5ff17c4ada536ff07f0a8375f254e
#
_cell.length_a   1.000
_cell.length_b   1.000
_cell.length_c   1.000
_cell.angle_alpha   90.00
_cell.angle_beta   90.00
_cell.angle_gamma   90.00
#
_symmetry.space_group_name_H-M   'P 1'
#
loop_
_entity.id
_entity.type
_entity.pdbx_description
1 polymer ?
#
loop_
_entity_poly.entity_id
_entity_poly.type
_entity_poly.pdbx_seq_one_letter_code
_entity_poly.pdbx_strand_id
1 'polypeptide(L)'
;MSINPILDASSAIKVHTLAASFALTLGPFIFTPKARGKLHKFLGYIWILAMATTAISSFFIYGFKLIWVFSPIHFLSIFILFGLCRAFWYIRNGNVIGHARTMLGMYWYGVLAAGIFTLLPGRMLNRALFPEAPWLGYLFIACGALLIIRHIRRESAGLVG
;
A
#
# COMPACT_ATOMS: atom_id res chain seq x y z
N MET A 1 5.13 17.42 14.99
CA MET A 1 4.06 16.47 14.57
C MET A 1 2.74 16.94 15.16
N SER A 2 1.66 16.94 14.36
CA SER A 2 0.31 17.24 14.85
C SER A 2 -0.63 16.11 14.41
N ILE A 3 -1.33 15.51 15.34
CA ILE A 3 -2.27 14.42 15.08
C ILE A 3 -3.67 14.93 14.69
N ASN A 4 -3.92 16.24 14.88
CA ASN A 4 -5.22 16.87 14.65
C ASN A 4 -5.78 16.62 13.24
N PRO A 5 -5.00 16.74 12.12
CA PRO A 5 -5.55 16.48 10.80
C PRO A 5 -6.13 15.07 10.62
N ILE A 6 -5.63 14.10 11.40
CA ILE A 6 -6.14 12.71 11.37
C ILE A 6 -7.36 12.59 12.28
N LEU A 7 -7.34 13.23 13.46
CA LEU A 7 -8.46 13.17 14.40
C LEU A 7 -9.73 13.86 13.85
N ASP A 8 -9.56 14.94 13.09
CA ASP A 8 -10.65 15.70 12.48
C ASP A 8 -11.15 15.08 11.16
N ALA A 9 -10.44 14.07 10.64
CA ALA A 9 -10.82 13.40 9.40
C ALA A 9 -12.08 12.53 9.57
N SER A 10 -12.76 12.24 8.44
CA SER A 10 -13.91 11.32 8.45
C SER A 10 -13.51 9.91 8.91
N SER A 11 -14.49 9.15 9.43
CA SER A 11 -14.24 7.78 9.87
C SER A 11 -13.66 6.89 8.76
N ALA A 12 -14.07 7.09 7.52
CA ALA A 12 -13.51 6.37 6.37
C ALA A 12 -12.02 6.64 6.19
N ILE A 13 -11.59 7.90 6.31
CA ILE A 13 -10.17 8.27 6.22
C ILE A 13 -9.38 7.70 7.39
N LYS A 14 -9.92 7.72 8.60
CA LYS A 14 -9.26 7.13 9.80
C LYS A 14 -9.03 5.64 9.62
N VAL A 15 -10.06 4.90 9.25
CA VAL A 15 -10.00 3.45 9.00
C VAL A 15 -9.01 3.14 7.87
N HIS A 16 -9.10 3.88 6.76
CA HIS A 16 -8.19 3.72 5.63
C HIS A 16 -6.73 3.94 6.04
N THR A 17 -6.44 5.05 6.70
CA THR A 17 -5.08 5.41 7.12
C THR A 17 -4.51 4.39 8.09
N LEU A 18 -5.29 3.94 9.07
CA LEU A 18 -4.87 2.93 10.03
C LEU A 18 -4.57 1.60 9.35
N ALA A 19 -5.47 1.12 8.50
CA ALA A 19 -5.31 -0.14 7.78
C ALA A 19 -4.14 -0.10 6.79
N ALA A 20 -3.98 1.01 6.05
CA ALA A 20 -2.87 1.21 5.12
C ALA A 20 -1.52 1.28 5.83
N SER A 21 -1.42 2.01 6.95
CA SER A 21 -0.21 2.07 7.77
C SER A 21 0.17 0.71 8.32
N PHE A 22 -0.82 -0.06 8.76
CA PHE A 22 -0.62 -1.42 9.24
C PHE A 22 -0.14 -2.35 8.12
N ALA A 23 -0.76 -2.30 6.94
CA ALA A 23 -0.33 -3.08 5.78
C ALA A 23 1.10 -2.73 5.34
N LEU A 24 1.45 -1.43 5.35
CA LEU A 24 2.78 -0.95 5.01
C LEU A 24 3.85 -1.47 5.96
N THR A 25 3.61 -1.41 7.27
CA THR A 25 4.57 -1.83 8.30
C THR A 25 4.70 -3.34 8.41
N LEU A 26 3.61 -4.09 8.22
CA LEU A 26 3.61 -5.55 8.30
C LEU A 26 4.22 -6.21 7.06
N GLY A 27 4.14 -5.57 5.89
CA GLY A 27 4.61 -6.11 4.61
C GLY A 27 6.06 -6.63 4.65
N PRO A 28 7.05 -5.85 5.08
CA PRO A 28 8.44 -6.29 5.12
C PRO A 28 8.67 -7.58 5.92
N PHE A 29 7.91 -7.82 6.98
CA PHE A 29 8.02 -9.02 7.80
C PHE A 29 7.46 -10.26 7.09
N ILE A 30 6.40 -10.10 6.31
CA ILE A 30 5.73 -11.20 5.59
C ILE A 30 6.52 -11.59 4.33
N PHE A 31 7.10 -10.61 3.63
CA PHE A 31 7.78 -10.83 2.36
C PHE A 31 9.25 -11.24 2.51
N THR A 32 9.73 -11.42 3.74
CA THR A 32 11.07 -11.97 3.96
C THR A 32 11.12 -13.46 3.58
N PRO A 33 12.21 -13.94 2.95
CA PRO A 33 12.36 -15.35 2.55
C PRO A 33 12.25 -16.34 3.73
N LYS A 34 12.50 -15.88 4.95
CA LYS A 34 12.42 -16.68 6.18
C LYS A 34 11.00 -16.83 6.73
N ALA A 35 10.06 -16.00 6.32
CA ALA A 35 8.67 -16.06 6.78
C ALA A 35 7.92 -17.20 6.06
N ARG A 36 7.99 -18.41 6.60
CA ARG A 36 7.29 -19.60 6.07
C ARG A 36 6.53 -20.31 7.21
N GLY A 37 5.60 -21.18 6.83
CA GLY A 37 4.86 -22.01 7.80
C GLY A 37 3.62 -21.30 8.40
N LYS A 38 3.27 -21.69 9.64
CA LYS A 38 2.03 -21.23 10.30
C LYS A 38 2.02 -19.71 10.55
N LEU A 39 3.15 -19.14 10.94
CA LEU A 39 3.28 -17.70 11.20
C LEU A 39 3.07 -16.89 9.92
N HIS A 40 3.66 -17.31 8.79
CA HIS A 40 3.44 -16.65 7.50
C HIS A 40 1.96 -16.66 7.10
N LYS A 41 1.28 -17.78 7.28
CA LYS A 41 -0.15 -17.88 6.99
C LYS A 41 -0.97 -16.93 7.87
N PHE A 42 -0.72 -16.91 9.17
CA PHE A 42 -1.43 -16.05 10.12
C PHE A 42 -1.23 -14.56 9.80
N LEU A 43 0.03 -14.12 9.67
CA LEU A 43 0.36 -12.74 9.32
C LEU A 43 -0.14 -12.37 7.92
N GLY A 44 -0.10 -13.33 6.98
CA GLY A 44 -0.64 -13.15 5.64
C GLY A 44 -2.14 -12.88 5.63
N TYR A 45 -2.94 -13.60 6.41
CA TYR A 45 -4.37 -13.33 6.54
C TYR A 45 -4.65 -11.95 7.15
N ILE A 46 -3.89 -11.57 8.18
CA ILE A 46 -4.01 -10.23 8.78
C ILE A 46 -3.68 -9.14 7.75
N TRP A 47 -2.61 -9.35 6.97
CA TRP A 47 -2.22 -8.41 5.92
C TRP A 47 -3.27 -8.30 4.81
N ILE A 48 -3.84 -9.43 4.36
CA ILE A 48 -4.93 -9.46 3.37
C ILE A 48 -6.14 -8.68 3.89
N LEU A 49 -6.50 -8.86 5.17
CA LEU A 49 -7.61 -8.13 5.80
C LEU A 49 -7.32 -6.62 5.83
N ALA A 50 -6.11 -6.23 6.22
CA ALA A 50 -5.70 -4.82 6.21
C ALA A 50 -5.76 -4.22 4.80
N MET A 51 -5.26 -4.94 3.78
CA MET A 51 -5.31 -4.52 2.38
C MET A 51 -6.76 -4.39 1.86
N ALA A 52 -7.60 -5.37 2.16
CA ALA A 52 -9.02 -5.33 1.78
C ALA A 52 -9.74 -4.15 2.46
N THR A 53 -9.50 -3.92 3.75
CA THR A 53 -10.05 -2.78 4.50
C THR A 53 -9.58 -1.46 3.90
N THR A 54 -8.29 -1.34 3.56
CA THR A 54 -7.74 -0.16 2.89
C THR A 54 -8.42 0.09 1.54
N ALA A 55 -8.57 -0.94 0.73
CA ALA A 55 -9.19 -0.82 -0.59
C ALA A 55 -10.69 -0.48 -0.50
N ILE A 56 -11.43 -1.15 0.39
CA ILE A 56 -12.88 -0.91 0.57
C ILE A 56 -13.13 0.49 1.15
N SER A 57 -12.39 0.89 2.17
CA SER A 57 -12.57 2.21 2.80
C SER A 57 -12.28 3.35 1.83
N SER A 58 -11.41 3.16 0.83
CA SER A 58 -11.09 4.19 -0.16
C SER A 58 -12.30 4.60 -1.00
N PHE A 59 -13.26 3.73 -1.25
CA PHE A 59 -14.49 4.05 -1.99
C PHE A 59 -15.36 5.09 -1.28
N PHE A 60 -15.16 5.29 0.02
CA PHE A 60 -15.83 6.29 0.83
C PHE A 60 -15.03 7.58 1.01
N ILE A 61 -13.88 7.71 0.32
CA ILE A 61 -12.99 8.88 0.40
C ILE A 61 -13.13 9.71 -0.88
N TYR A 62 -13.90 10.78 -0.80
CA TYR A 62 -14.20 11.70 -1.90
C TYR A 62 -13.30 12.94 -1.85
N GLY A 63 -12.00 12.80 -2.17
CA GLY A 63 -11.07 13.92 -2.04
C GLY A 63 -10.66 14.58 -3.37
N PHE A 64 -10.55 13.83 -4.44
CA PHE A 64 -10.09 14.31 -5.75
C PHE A 64 -10.91 13.63 -6.85
N LYS A 65 -11.83 14.36 -7.44
CA LYS A 65 -12.70 13.86 -8.53
C LYS A 65 -11.99 14.07 -9.87
N LEU A 66 -11.58 12.98 -10.53
CA LEU A 66 -10.98 13.04 -11.86
C LEU A 66 -12.03 12.92 -12.97
N ILE A 67 -12.95 11.96 -12.83
CA ILE A 67 -14.04 11.72 -13.77
C ILE A 67 -15.30 11.44 -12.93
N TRP A 68 -16.21 12.41 -12.86
CA TRP A 68 -17.46 12.36 -12.12
C TRP A 68 -17.24 12.02 -10.63
N VAL A 69 -17.49 10.78 -10.19
CA VAL A 69 -17.28 10.31 -8.80
C VAL A 69 -15.98 9.51 -8.63
N PHE A 70 -15.29 9.16 -9.73
CA PHE A 70 -14.09 8.32 -9.67
C PHE A 70 -12.83 9.16 -9.48
N SER A 71 -12.02 8.72 -8.53
CA SER A 71 -10.68 9.23 -8.23
C SER A 71 -9.64 8.16 -8.60
N PRO A 72 -8.38 8.53 -8.87
CA PRO A 72 -7.29 7.58 -9.08
C PRO A 72 -7.16 6.52 -7.97
N ILE A 73 -7.52 6.87 -6.74
CA ILE A 73 -7.51 5.92 -5.60
C ILE A 73 -8.53 4.78 -5.80
N HIS A 74 -9.67 5.03 -6.44
CA HIS A 74 -10.67 3.99 -6.70
C HIS A 74 -10.16 2.95 -7.69
N PHE A 75 -9.44 3.37 -8.75
CA PHE A 75 -8.80 2.44 -9.68
C PHE A 75 -7.73 1.59 -8.99
N LEU A 76 -6.92 2.21 -8.13
CA LEU A 76 -5.95 1.48 -7.33
C LEU A 76 -6.63 0.46 -6.41
N SER A 77 -7.76 0.81 -5.83
CA SER A 77 -8.52 -0.08 -4.94
C SER A 77 -9.11 -1.27 -5.67
N ILE A 78 -9.64 -1.06 -6.89
CA ILE A 78 -10.09 -2.15 -7.76
C ILE A 78 -8.91 -3.07 -8.10
N PHE A 79 -7.76 -2.50 -8.47
CA PHE A 79 -6.53 -3.25 -8.74
C PHE A 79 -6.11 -4.11 -7.53
N ILE A 80 -6.13 -3.55 -6.33
CA ILE A 80 -5.79 -4.27 -5.09
C ILE A 80 -6.79 -5.41 -4.83
N LEU A 81 -8.10 -5.15 -4.89
CA LEU A 81 -9.12 -6.18 -4.65
C LEU A 81 -9.01 -7.33 -5.66
N PHE A 82 -8.83 -7.01 -6.94
CA PHE A 82 -8.59 -8.02 -7.97
C PHE A 82 -7.29 -8.79 -7.72
N GLY A 83 -6.21 -8.09 -7.34
CA GLY A 83 -4.94 -8.70 -6.98
C GLY A 83 -5.04 -9.67 -5.81
N LEU A 84 -5.81 -9.33 -4.77
CA LEU A 84 -6.06 -10.22 -3.63
C LEU A 84 -6.78 -11.50 -4.05
N CYS A 85 -7.85 -11.38 -4.84
CA CYS A 85 -8.58 -12.54 -5.38
C CYS A 85 -7.66 -13.42 -6.23
N ARG A 86 -6.87 -12.83 -7.13
CA ARG A 86 -5.92 -13.53 -7.99
C ARG A 86 -4.82 -14.22 -7.20
N ALA A 87 -4.25 -13.56 -6.19
CA ALA A 87 -3.23 -14.15 -5.34
C ALA A 87 -3.77 -15.35 -4.54
N PHE A 88 -5.01 -15.24 -4.06
CA PHE A 88 -5.69 -16.34 -3.38
C PHE A 88 -5.97 -17.52 -4.31
N TRP A 89 -6.40 -17.24 -5.54
CA TRP A 89 -6.59 -18.26 -6.56
C TRP A 89 -5.29 -18.99 -6.89
N TYR A 90 -4.17 -18.27 -7.05
CA TYR A 90 -2.87 -18.88 -7.31
C TYR A 90 -2.44 -19.84 -6.20
N ILE A 91 -2.55 -19.44 -4.94
CA ILE A 91 -2.10 -20.30 -3.84
C ILE A 91 -2.99 -21.56 -3.70
N ARG A 92 -4.29 -21.44 -3.97
CA ARG A 92 -5.21 -22.60 -3.96
C ARG A 92 -4.93 -23.60 -5.08
N ASN A 93 -4.41 -23.15 -6.20
CA ASN A 93 -4.00 -23.99 -7.33
C ASN A 93 -2.51 -24.40 -7.27
N GLY A 94 -1.86 -24.27 -6.11
CA GLY A 94 -0.47 -24.67 -5.94
C GLY A 94 0.57 -23.75 -6.58
N ASN A 95 0.16 -22.65 -7.24
CA ASN A 95 1.08 -21.70 -7.87
C ASN A 95 1.63 -20.70 -6.84
N VAL A 96 2.61 -21.19 -6.06
CA VAL A 96 3.27 -20.38 -5.00
C VAL A 96 4.00 -19.17 -5.59
N ILE A 97 4.61 -19.32 -6.77
CA ILE A 97 5.34 -18.23 -7.45
C ILE A 97 4.37 -17.13 -7.88
N GLY A 98 3.27 -17.49 -8.49
CA GLY A 98 2.22 -16.54 -8.89
C GLY A 98 1.63 -15.80 -7.71
N HIS A 99 1.36 -16.51 -6.61
CA HIS A 99 0.93 -15.90 -5.35
C HIS A 99 1.95 -14.88 -4.83
N ALA A 100 3.21 -15.29 -4.67
CA ALA A 100 4.26 -14.43 -4.13
C ALA A 100 4.48 -13.17 -4.99
N ARG A 101 4.56 -13.31 -6.32
CA ARG A 101 4.72 -12.18 -7.24
C ARG A 101 3.55 -11.20 -7.16
N THR A 102 2.32 -11.71 -7.09
CA THR A 102 1.12 -10.87 -7.01
C THR A 102 1.07 -10.11 -5.68
N MET A 103 1.33 -10.79 -4.56
CA MET A 103 1.35 -10.16 -3.24
C MET A 103 2.44 -9.10 -3.13
N LEU A 104 3.65 -9.41 -3.61
CA LEU A 104 4.78 -8.47 -3.60
C LEU A 104 4.52 -7.28 -4.51
N GLY A 105 3.93 -7.49 -5.69
CA GLY A 105 3.51 -6.43 -6.61
C GLY A 105 2.50 -5.48 -5.97
N MET A 106 1.48 -5.99 -5.27
CA MET A 106 0.53 -5.16 -4.53
C MET A 106 1.20 -4.34 -3.43
N TYR A 107 2.20 -4.89 -2.75
CA TYR A 107 2.95 -4.15 -1.74
C TYR A 107 3.74 -2.99 -2.36
N TRP A 108 4.55 -3.26 -3.40
CA TRP A 108 5.41 -2.25 -4.02
C TRP A 108 4.62 -1.20 -4.80
N TYR A 109 3.73 -1.63 -5.68
CA TYR A 109 3.01 -0.74 -6.61
C TYR A 109 1.68 -0.24 -6.07
N GLY A 110 1.11 -0.95 -5.08
CA GLY A 110 -0.10 -0.54 -4.40
C GLY A 110 0.20 0.30 -3.16
N VAL A 111 0.65 -0.38 -2.08
CA VAL A 111 0.77 0.25 -0.76
C VAL A 111 1.90 1.27 -0.70
N LEU A 112 3.10 0.90 -1.14
CA LEU A 112 4.27 1.78 -1.03
C LEU A 112 4.13 2.99 -1.97
N ALA A 113 3.74 2.77 -3.24
CA ALA A 113 3.53 3.86 -4.17
C ALA A 113 2.43 4.82 -3.69
N ALA A 114 1.27 4.29 -3.23
CA ALA A 114 0.21 5.12 -2.67
C ALA A 114 0.68 5.87 -1.41
N GLY A 115 1.43 5.19 -0.52
CA GLY A 115 2.02 5.80 0.68
C GLY A 115 2.91 6.99 0.37
N ILE A 116 3.75 6.88 -0.66
CA ILE A 116 4.60 7.97 -1.15
C ILE A 116 3.76 9.19 -1.55
N PHE A 117 2.65 8.98 -2.27
CA PHE A 117 1.75 10.06 -2.68
C PHE A 117 1.09 10.79 -1.50
N THR A 118 0.89 10.12 -0.37
CA THR A 118 0.31 10.77 0.83
C THR A 118 1.28 11.72 1.52
N LEU A 119 2.57 11.63 1.20
CA LEU A 119 3.61 12.52 1.72
C LEU A 119 3.82 13.80 0.90
N LEU A 120 3.11 13.96 -0.22
CA LEU A 120 3.12 15.20 -0.99
C LEU A 120 2.66 16.38 -0.12
N PRO A 121 3.32 17.56 -0.24
CA PRO A 121 2.89 18.77 0.46
C PRO A 121 1.41 19.08 0.23
N GLY A 122 0.73 19.48 1.30
CA GLY A 122 -0.71 19.75 1.30
C GLY A 122 -1.60 18.52 1.55
N ARG A 123 -1.06 17.29 1.50
CA ARG A 123 -1.79 16.09 1.88
C ARG A 123 -1.89 15.96 3.40
N MET A 124 -2.95 15.29 3.87
CA MET A 124 -3.24 15.15 5.29
C MET A 124 -2.07 14.53 6.06
N LEU A 125 -1.48 13.45 5.56
CA LEU A 125 -0.37 12.77 6.23
C LEU A 125 0.90 13.64 6.26
N ASN A 126 1.19 14.38 5.18
CA ASN A 126 2.29 15.33 5.16
C ASN A 126 2.08 16.43 6.22
N ARG A 127 0.87 17.01 6.32
CA ARG A 127 0.54 18.03 7.34
C ARG A 127 0.63 17.48 8.78
N ALA A 128 0.29 16.21 8.98
CA ALA A 128 0.38 15.58 10.28
C ALA A 128 1.85 15.32 10.70
N LEU A 129 2.68 14.86 9.78
CA LEU A 129 4.07 14.49 10.05
C LEU A 129 5.01 15.69 10.01
N PHE A 130 4.80 16.62 9.07
CA PHE A 130 5.69 17.74 8.77
C PHE A 130 4.96 19.08 8.76
N PRO A 131 4.29 19.50 9.88
CA PRO A 131 3.48 20.73 9.90
C PRO A 131 4.31 21.98 9.63
N GLU A 132 5.55 22.04 10.10
CA GLU A 132 6.44 23.21 9.96
C GLU A 132 7.36 23.14 8.74
N ALA A 133 7.56 21.93 8.18
CA ALA A 133 8.46 21.72 7.06
C ALA A 133 7.84 20.77 6.00
N PRO A 134 6.74 21.16 5.31
CA PRO A 134 6.04 20.27 4.37
C PRO A 134 6.93 19.75 3.24
N TRP A 135 7.99 20.49 2.88
CA TRP A 135 8.96 20.11 1.86
C TRP A 135 9.75 18.83 2.19
N LEU A 136 9.85 18.44 3.48
CA LEU A 136 10.47 17.18 3.88
C LEU A 136 9.79 15.98 3.23
N GLY A 137 8.50 16.09 2.91
CA GLY A 137 7.78 15.07 2.17
C GLY A 137 8.45 14.69 0.84
N TYR A 138 9.07 15.63 0.14
CA TYR A 138 9.78 15.36 -1.12
C TYR A 138 11.00 14.45 -0.92
N LEU A 139 11.70 14.56 0.21
CA LEU A 139 12.84 13.67 0.51
C LEU A 139 12.37 12.22 0.68
N PHE A 140 11.26 12.01 1.41
CA PHE A 140 10.68 10.67 1.56
C PHE A 140 10.14 10.12 0.23
N ILE A 141 9.57 10.98 -0.60
CA ILE A 141 9.14 10.61 -1.97
C ILE A 141 10.34 10.17 -2.80
N ALA A 142 11.43 10.94 -2.79
CA ALA A 142 12.65 10.59 -3.53
C ALA A 142 13.25 9.25 -3.05
N CYS A 143 13.35 9.05 -1.74
CA CYS A 143 13.82 7.79 -1.16
C CYS A 143 12.90 6.61 -1.56
N GLY A 144 11.58 6.78 -1.45
CA GLY A 144 10.63 5.74 -1.84
C GLY A 144 10.67 5.41 -3.33
N ALA A 145 10.77 6.42 -4.18
CA ALA A 145 10.93 6.26 -5.63
C ALA A 145 12.23 5.50 -5.97
N LEU A 146 13.34 5.82 -5.31
CA LEU A 146 14.60 5.10 -5.48
C LEU A 146 14.48 3.63 -5.07
N LEU A 147 13.77 3.32 -3.99
CA LEU A 147 13.52 1.94 -3.57
C LEU A 147 12.71 1.18 -4.61
N ILE A 148 11.65 1.77 -5.17
CA ILE A 148 10.83 1.17 -6.22
C ILE A 148 11.67 0.95 -7.49
N ILE A 149 12.44 1.94 -7.92
CA ILE A 149 13.33 1.82 -9.10
C ILE A 149 14.34 0.70 -8.89
N ARG A 150 14.97 0.60 -7.72
CA ARG A 150 15.91 -0.50 -7.40
C ARG A 150 15.21 -1.85 -7.45
N HIS A 151 13.98 -1.94 -6.97
CA HIS A 151 13.19 -3.17 -7.03
C HIS A 151 12.92 -3.57 -8.48
N ILE A 152 12.42 -2.65 -9.32
CA ILE A 152 12.17 -2.89 -10.75
C ILE A 152 13.45 -3.35 -11.46
N ARG A 153 14.58 -2.68 -11.23
CA ARG A 153 15.86 -3.05 -11.87
C ARG A 153 16.32 -4.46 -11.47
N ARG A 154 16.10 -4.85 -10.20
CA ARG A 154 16.46 -6.20 -9.74
C ARG A 154 15.58 -7.27 -10.37
N GLU A 155 14.27 -7.01 -10.51
CA GLU A 155 13.36 -7.92 -11.20
C GLU A 155 13.75 -8.08 -12.68
N SER A 156 14.07 -6.97 -13.37
CA SER A 156 14.50 -6.99 -14.77
C SER A 156 15.81 -7.73 -14.96
N ALA A 157 16.78 -7.57 -14.05
CA ALA A 157 18.06 -8.28 -14.11
C ALA A 157 17.92 -9.77 -13.83
N GLY A 158 16.98 -10.19 -12.97
CA GLY A 158 16.68 -11.60 -12.70
C GLY A 158 15.90 -12.32 -13.81
N LEU A 159 15.38 -11.59 -14.79
CA LEU A 159 14.70 -12.16 -15.96
C LEU A 159 15.66 -12.38 -17.16
N VAL A 160 16.87 -11.84 -17.10
CA VAL A 160 17.89 -11.90 -18.16
C VAL A 160 18.98 -12.96 -17.87
N GLY A 161 18.97 -13.57 -16.69
CA GLY A 161 19.85 -14.67 -16.28
C GLY A 161 19.07 -15.96 -16.05
#